data_ceea1737deedf1507d191b727793f9e8
#
_entry.id   ceea1737deedf1507d191b727793f9e8
#
_cell.length_a   1.000
_cell.length_b   1.000
_cell.length_c   1.000
_cell.angle_alpha   90.00
_cell.angle_beta   90.00
_cell.angle_gamma   90.00
#
_symmetry.space_group_name_H-M   'P 1'
#
loop_
_entity.id
_entity.type
_entity.pdbx_description
1 polymer ?
#
loop_
_entity_poly.entity_id
_entity_poly.type
_entity_poly.pdbx_seq_one_letter_code
_entity_poly.pdbx_strand_id
1 'polypeptide(L)'
;MKVRIDRSETLFSGKFLSCRKIFYTDARGIARHWEAVDRTGNPGCAHAVFIVARIVPDNEVVLIRQFRPPAGRAMVEFPAGLIDPGETPETTAIRELYEETGFEGKVLSCTAGGYSSPGMTGESIVLAAMEIDGTCYPDGMIPQNHQEESENIEVFRVKIGELAEFVKAMEAEDCGIDSKIYTALTFQSFGW
;
A
#
# COMPACT_ATOMS: atom_id res chain seq x y z
N MET A 1 -25.50 -19.45 14.04
CA MET A 1 -24.42 -19.50 15.07
C MET A 1 -23.27 -18.58 14.62
N LYS A 2 -22.59 -17.89 15.52
CA LYS A 2 -21.56 -16.92 15.18
C LYS A 2 -20.18 -17.59 15.27
N VAL A 3 -19.27 -17.32 14.32
CA VAL A 3 -17.86 -17.74 14.41
C VAL A 3 -17.22 -17.10 15.64
N ARG A 4 -16.41 -17.85 16.39
CA ARG A 4 -15.74 -17.37 17.59
C ARG A 4 -14.26 -17.73 17.54
N ILE A 5 -13.40 -16.75 17.81
CA ILE A 5 -11.98 -17.01 18.08
C ILE A 5 -11.87 -17.54 19.53
N ASP A 6 -11.26 -18.69 19.70
CA ASP A 6 -11.14 -19.37 20.98
C ASP A 6 -9.82 -18.99 21.68
N ARG A 7 -8.69 -19.06 20.95
CA ARG A 7 -7.36 -18.67 21.44
C ARG A 7 -6.39 -18.48 20.28
N SER A 8 -5.24 -17.90 20.56
CA SER A 8 -4.13 -17.77 19.62
C SER A 8 -2.84 -18.21 20.29
N GLU A 9 -1.98 -18.91 19.54
CA GLU A 9 -0.64 -19.32 19.96
C GLU A 9 0.39 -18.69 19.03
N THR A 10 1.42 -18.08 19.59
CA THR A 10 2.56 -17.57 18.81
C THR A 10 3.48 -18.74 18.45
N LEU A 11 3.69 -18.95 17.16
CA LEU A 11 4.59 -19.97 16.63
C LEU A 11 6.02 -19.42 16.46
N PHE A 12 6.12 -18.15 16.08
CA PHE A 12 7.38 -17.43 15.90
C PHE A 12 7.15 -15.94 16.13
N SER A 13 8.15 -15.27 16.70
CA SER A 13 8.16 -13.80 16.86
C SER A 13 9.52 -13.25 16.48
N GLY A 14 9.56 -12.48 15.41
CA GLY A 14 10.71 -11.71 14.98
C GLY A 14 10.63 -10.25 15.43
N LYS A 15 11.55 -9.42 14.93
CA LYS A 15 11.56 -7.98 15.21
C LYS A 15 10.33 -7.27 14.59
N PHE A 16 9.94 -7.64 13.37
CA PHE A 16 8.91 -6.94 12.61
C PHE A 16 7.64 -7.76 12.38
N LEU A 17 7.76 -9.09 12.42
CA LEU A 17 6.67 -10.01 12.12
C LEU A 17 6.56 -11.08 13.20
N SER A 18 5.33 -11.54 13.43
CA SER A 18 5.00 -12.71 14.22
C SER A 18 4.13 -13.66 13.41
N CYS A 19 4.40 -14.96 13.54
CA CYS A 19 3.54 -16.02 13.02
C CYS A 19 2.75 -16.63 14.18
N ARG A 20 1.45 -16.80 13.99
CA ARG A 20 0.56 -17.35 15.02
C ARG A 20 -0.40 -18.38 14.47
N LYS A 21 -0.82 -19.29 15.35
CA LYS A 21 -1.90 -20.24 15.10
C LYS A 21 -3.14 -19.79 15.84
N ILE A 22 -4.21 -19.57 15.11
CA ILE A 22 -5.51 -19.10 15.60
C ILE A 22 -6.44 -20.29 15.69
N PHE A 23 -6.99 -20.58 16.85
CA PHE A 23 -8.02 -21.59 17.04
C PHE A 23 -9.38 -20.94 17.11
N TYR A 24 -10.33 -21.48 16.38
CA TYR A 24 -11.67 -20.89 16.32
C TYR A 24 -12.74 -21.98 16.17
N THR A 25 -13.95 -21.66 16.57
CA THR A 25 -15.14 -22.49 16.36
C THR A 25 -15.93 -21.90 15.21
N ASP A 26 -16.14 -22.70 14.15
CA ASP A 26 -16.89 -22.27 12.96
C ASP A 26 -18.40 -22.13 13.23
N ALA A 27 -19.16 -21.60 12.26
CA ALA A 27 -20.59 -21.39 12.40
C ALA A 27 -21.40 -22.68 12.61
N ARG A 28 -20.82 -23.85 12.35
CA ARG A 28 -21.42 -25.18 12.57
C ARG A 28 -21.05 -25.78 13.92
N GLY A 29 -20.22 -25.07 14.72
CA GLY A 29 -19.74 -25.54 16.02
C GLY A 29 -18.51 -26.46 15.94
N ILE A 30 -17.84 -26.51 14.79
CA ILE A 30 -16.67 -27.37 14.58
C ILE A 30 -15.41 -26.59 14.93
N ALA A 31 -14.53 -27.19 15.74
CA ALA A 31 -13.22 -26.63 16.05
C ALA A 31 -12.31 -26.63 14.81
N ARG A 32 -11.68 -25.50 14.54
CA ARG A 32 -10.78 -25.23 13.42
C ARG A 32 -9.51 -24.54 13.89
N HIS A 33 -8.53 -24.48 13.01
CA HIS A 33 -7.38 -23.62 13.22
C HIS A 33 -6.95 -22.96 11.89
N TRP A 34 -6.23 -21.84 12.01
CA TRP A 34 -5.69 -21.06 10.90
C TRP A 34 -4.30 -20.57 11.27
N GLU A 35 -3.41 -20.45 10.28
CA GLU A 35 -2.10 -19.84 10.47
C GLU A 35 -2.11 -18.43 9.87
N ALA A 36 -1.53 -17.48 10.60
CA ALA A 36 -1.49 -16.08 10.20
C ALA A 36 -0.14 -15.46 10.52
N VAL A 37 0.23 -14.46 9.73
CA VAL A 37 1.40 -13.59 9.96
C VAL A 37 0.90 -12.19 10.20
N ASP A 38 1.36 -11.54 11.28
CA ASP A 38 1.01 -10.17 11.60
C ASP A 38 2.26 -9.34 11.87
N ARG A 39 2.17 -8.02 11.71
CA ARG A 39 3.21 -7.10 12.18
C ARG A 39 3.26 -7.12 13.71
N THR A 40 4.48 -7.06 14.27
CA THR A 40 4.66 -6.85 15.71
C THR A 40 4.31 -5.40 16.03
N GLY A 41 3.42 -5.15 16.99
CA GLY A 41 3.10 -3.80 17.46
C GLY A 41 1.62 -3.56 17.73
N ASN A 42 0.82 -3.10 16.82
CA ASN A 42 -0.54 -2.63 17.06
C ASN A 42 -1.63 -3.55 16.48
N PRO A 43 -2.15 -4.51 17.25
CA PRO A 43 -3.33 -5.25 16.79
C PRO A 43 -4.57 -4.34 16.86
N GLY A 44 -5.25 -4.18 15.70
CA GLY A 44 -6.59 -3.57 15.65
C GLY A 44 -6.67 -2.13 15.14
N CYS A 45 -5.55 -1.51 14.75
CA CYS A 45 -5.54 -0.23 14.02
C CYS A 45 -5.11 -0.44 12.57
N ALA A 46 -5.38 0.53 11.69
CA ALA A 46 -4.77 0.57 10.37
C ALA A 46 -3.25 0.64 10.53
N HIS A 47 -2.52 -0.19 9.77
CA HIS A 47 -1.08 -0.34 9.95
C HIS A 47 -0.28 0.50 8.96
N ALA A 48 -0.88 0.82 7.80
CA ALA A 48 -0.24 1.54 6.71
C ALA A 48 -1.23 2.39 5.92
N VAL A 49 -0.70 3.37 5.20
CA VAL A 49 -1.43 4.16 4.21
C VAL A 49 -0.85 3.87 2.83
N PHE A 50 -1.72 3.62 1.84
CA PHE A 50 -1.40 3.65 0.41
C PHE A 50 -1.93 4.94 -0.20
N ILE A 51 -1.11 5.58 -1.03
CA ILE A 51 -1.34 6.94 -1.51
C ILE A 51 -1.62 6.91 -3.00
N VAL A 52 -2.85 7.19 -3.39
CA VAL A 52 -3.21 7.41 -4.80
C VAL A 52 -3.18 8.92 -5.04
N ALA A 53 -2.01 9.42 -5.45
CA ALA A 53 -1.78 10.84 -5.69
C ALA A 53 -1.94 11.16 -7.18
N ARG A 54 -2.87 12.08 -7.49
CA ARG A 54 -3.12 12.58 -8.86
C ARG A 54 -2.53 13.98 -9.01
N ILE A 55 -1.77 14.19 -10.09
CA ILE A 55 -1.25 15.50 -10.48
C ILE A 55 -2.27 16.16 -11.41
N VAL A 56 -2.68 17.37 -11.07
CA VAL A 56 -3.64 18.17 -11.87
C VAL A 56 -2.96 19.47 -12.32
N PRO A 57 -3.25 19.94 -13.53
CA PRO A 57 -4.25 19.46 -14.51
C PRO A 57 -3.78 18.31 -15.39
N ASP A 58 -2.52 17.84 -15.28
CA ASP A 58 -1.87 16.92 -16.22
C ASP A 58 -2.52 15.54 -16.30
N ASN A 59 -3.36 15.21 -15.33
CA ASN A 59 -4.04 13.92 -15.19
C ASN A 59 -3.07 12.73 -15.14
N GLU A 60 -2.03 12.89 -14.33
CA GLU A 60 -1.01 11.87 -14.06
C GLU A 60 -1.21 11.27 -12.67
N VAL A 61 -0.74 10.07 -12.47
CA VAL A 61 -0.64 9.41 -11.16
C VAL A 61 0.82 9.23 -10.80
N VAL A 62 1.14 9.37 -9.52
CA VAL A 62 2.48 9.11 -9.00
C VAL A 62 2.60 7.64 -8.63
N LEU A 63 3.62 6.98 -9.17
CA LEU A 63 4.00 5.61 -8.84
C LEU A 63 5.46 5.57 -8.43
N ILE A 64 5.83 4.53 -7.69
CA ILE A 64 7.22 4.28 -7.29
C ILE A 64 7.67 2.89 -7.71
N ARG A 65 8.98 2.74 -7.89
CA ARG A 65 9.63 1.43 -8.06
C ARG A 65 10.66 1.25 -6.95
N GLN A 66 10.58 0.14 -6.24
CA GLN A 66 11.55 -0.23 -5.21
C GLN A 66 11.74 -1.74 -5.14
N PHE A 67 12.89 -2.18 -4.64
CA PHE A 67 13.14 -3.60 -4.43
C PHE A 67 12.39 -4.10 -3.19
N ARG A 68 11.60 -5.15 -3.37
CA ARG A 68 10.89 -5.82 -2.27
C ARG A 68 11.48 -7.21 -2.00
N PRO A 69 12.30 -7.37 -0.95
CA PRO A 69 12.93 -8.64 -0.63
C PRO A 69 11.99 -9.85 -0.59
N PRO A 70 10.75 -9.76 -0.04
CA PRO A 70 9.83 -10.89 -0.06
C PRO A 70 9.38 -11.31 -1.47
N ALA A 71 9.33 -10.38 -2.43
CA ALA A 71 9.00 -10.65 -3.82
C ALA A 71 10.24 -11.07 -4.64
N GLY A 72 11.45 -10.82 -4.12
CA GLY A 72 12.72 -11.11 -4.78
C GLY A 72 12.99 -10.26 -6.02
N ARG A 73 12.28 -9.15 -6.21
CA ARG A 73 12.38 -8.27 -7.38
C ARG A 73 12.01 -6.83 -7.09
N ALA A 74 12.29 -5.94 -8.05
CA ALA A 74 11.72 -4.60 -8.03
C ALA A 74 10.20 -4.67 -8.24
N MET A 75 9.48 -3.84 -7.50
CA MET A 75 8.01 -3.74 -7.55
C MET A 75 7.61 -2.32 -7.95
N VAL A 76 6.62 -2.20 -8.82
CA VAL A 76 5.93 -0.94 -9.09
C VAL A 76 4.71 -0.87 -8.19
N GLU A 77 4.62 0.19 -7.42
CA GLU A 77 3.64 0.36 -6.35
C GLU A 77 3.12 1.80 -6.31
N PHE A 78 2.03 2.03 -5.63
CA PHE A 78 1.69 3.36 -5.12
C PHE A 78 2.59 3.70 -3.94
N PRO A 79 2.97 4.98 -3.70
CA PRO A 79 3.65 5.39 -2.48
C PRO A 79 2.89 4.91 -1.24
N ALA A 80 3.61 4.47 -0.22
CA ALA A 80 2.98 3.86 0.95
C ALA A 80 3.92 3.81 2.15
N GLY A 81 3.39 4.11 3.34
CA GLY A 81 4.17 3.97 4.55
C GLY A 81 3.37 3.53 5.77
N LEU A 82 4.09 3.21 6.83
CA LEU A 82 3.50 2.81 8.09
C LEU A 82 2.96 4.02 8.85
N ILE A 83 1.82 3.84 9.51
CA ILE A 83 1.26 4.85 10.41
C ILE A 83 2.02 4.79 11.73
N ASP A 84 2.77 5.83 12.01
CA ASP A 84 3.53 5.92 13.24
C ASP A 84 2.63 6.16 14.47
N PRO A 85 3.09 5.77 15.68
CA PRO A 85 2.34 6.01 16.90
C PRO A 85 1.99 7.49 17.10
N GLY A 86 0.70 7.81 17.11
CA GLY A 86 0.18 9.17 17.28
C GLY A 86 -0.09 9.91 15.97
N GLU A 87 0.24 9.35 14.82
CA GLU A 87 -0.14 9.89 13.52
C GLU A 87 -1.57 9.51 13.15
N THR A 88 -2.20 10.34 12.32
CA THR A 88 -3.42 10.00 11.60
C THR A 88 -3.07 9.49 10.20
N PRO A 89 -3.95 8.73 9.53
CA PRO A 89 -3.73 8.32 8.15
C PRO A 89 -3.44 9.51 7.20
N GLU A 90 -4.08 10.65 7.43
CA GLU A 90 -3.89 11.86 6.62
C GLU A 90 -2.48 12.45 6.81
N THR A 91 -2.00 12.53 8.06
CA THR A 91 -0.64 13.03 8.35
C THR A 91 0.42 12.11 7.78
N THR A 92 0.25 10.81 7.94
CA THR A 92 1.13 9.81 7.35
C THR A 92 1.15 9.92 5.82
N ALA A 93 -0.02 10.06 5.18
CA ALA A 93 -0.08 10.17 3.72
C ALA A 93 0.68 11.40 3.18
N ILE A 94 0.60 12.54 3.88
CA ILE A 94 1.34 13.76 3.49
C ILE A 94 2.84 13.54 3.67
N ARG A 95 3.27 12.98 4.80
CA ARG A 95 4.67 12.71 5.11
C ARG A 95 5.29 11.74 4.10
N GLU A 96 4.67 10.58 3.90
CA GLU A 96 5.18 9.52 3.02
C GLU A 96 5.21 9.97 1.55
N LEU A 97 4.19 10.70 1.07
CA LEU A 97 4.22 11.25 -0.28
C LEU A 97 5.46 12.14 -0.48
N TYR A 98 5.75 13.00 0.48
CA TYR A 98 6.90 13.89 0.41
C TYR A 98 8.24 13.14 0.54
N GLU A 99 8.36 12.23 1.49
CA GLU A 99 9.59 11.46 1.75
C GLU A 99 9.94 10.57 0.57
N GLU A 100 9.00 9.76 0.08
CA GLU A 100 9.25 8.81 -1.00
C GLU A 100 9.35 9.46 -2.39
N THR A 101 8.65 10.57 -2.61
CA THR A 101 8.48 11.12 -3.97
C THR A 101 8.93 12.57 -4.14
N GLY A 102 9.11 13.31 -3.06
CA GLY A 102 9.38 14.74 -3.07
C GLY A 102 8.17 15.62 -3.42
N PHE A 103 7.04 15.04 -3.79
CA PHE A 103 5.83 15.81 -4.10
C PHE A 103 5.11 16.26 -2.84
N GLU A 104 4.59 17.48 -2.87
CA GLU A 104 3.64 17.99 -1.89
C GLU A 104 2.22 17.88 -2.44
N GLY A 105 1.31 17.34 -1.64
CA GLY A 105 -0.09 17.15 -2.03
C GLY A 105 -1.05 17.35 -0.87
N LYS A 106 -2.31 17.57 -1.21
CA LYS A 106 -3.42 17.65 -0.24
C LYS A 106 -4.22 16.36 -0.22
N VAL A 107 -4.58 15.89 0.96
CA VAL A 107 -5.50 14.76 1.11
C VAL A 107 -6.91 15.19 0.72
N LEU A 108 -7.53 14.44 -0.18
CA LEU A 108 -8.94 14.61 -0.57
C LEU A 108 -9.84 13.73 0.28
N SER A 109 -9.43 12.49 0.52
CA SER A 109 -10.16 11.54 1.34
C SER A 109 -9.29 10.38 1.77
N CYS A 110 -9.65 9.76 2.90
CA CYS A 110 -9.10 8.49 3.35
C CYS A 110 -10.25 7.48 3.51
N THR A 111 -10.01 6.23 3.10
CA THR A 111 -10.96 5.15 3.36
C THR A 111 -10.92 4.73 4.84
N ALA A 112 -11.91 3.97 5.30
CA ALA A 112 -11.70 3.14 6.47
C ALA A 112 -10.63 2.07 6.19
N GLY A 113 -10.02 1.51 7.25
CA GLY A 113 -9.02 0.45 7.08
C GLY A 113 -9.59 -0.77 6.36
N GLY A 114 -8.99 -1.10 5.21
CA GLY A 114 -9.27 -2.31 4.44
C GLY A 114 -8.20 -3.37 4.69
N TYR A 115 -8.52 -4.64 4.53
CA TYR A 115 -7.55 -5.73 4.71
C TYR A 115 -6.76 -5.96 3.43
N SER A 116 -5.42 -6.04 3.54
CA SER A 116 -4.52 -6.29 2.39
C SER A 116 -4.59 -7.73 1.91
N SER A 117 -4.58 -8.69 2.84
CA SER A 117 -4.60 -10.12 2.53
C SER A 117 -5.26 -10.90 3.69
N PRO A 118 -6.61 -10.85 3.85
CA PRO A 118 -7.31 -11.35 5.05
C PRO A 118 -7.23 -12.87 5.23
N GLY A 119 -6.80 -13.61 4.22
CA GLY A 119 -6.50 -15.04 4.31
C GLY A 119 -5.13 -15.37 4.93
N MET A 120 -4.25 -14.38 5.08
CA MET A 120 -2.89 -14.57 5.58
C MET A 120 -2.58 -13.68 6.78
N THR A 121 -3.06 -12.45 6.79
CA THR A 121 -2.72 -11.44 7.79
C THR A 121 -3.94 -10.66 8.22
N GLY A 122 -3.91 -10.16 9.45
CA GLY A 122 -4.85 -9.15 9.95
C GLY A 122 -4.44 -7.71 9.60
N GLU A 123 -3.39 -7.52 8.80
CA GLU A 123 -2.96 -6.19 8.38
C GLU A 123 -4.08 -5.45 7.66
N SER A 124 -4.38 -4.26 8.15
CA SER A 124 -5.30 -3.33 7.49
C SER A 124 -4.56 -2.10 7.00
N ILE A 125 -5.00 -1.57 5.88
CA ILE A 125 -4.43 -0.43 5.20
C ILE A 125 -5.50 0.61 4.89
N VAL A 126 -5.13 1.87 4.95
CA VAL A 126 -5.95 3.00 4.50
C VAL A 126 -5.54 3.36 3.08
N LEU A 127 -6.49 3.64 2.21
CA LEU A 127 -6.24 4.24 0.90
C LEU A 127 -6.50 5.74 1.00
N ALA A 128 -5.48 6.55 0.78
CA ALA A 128 -5.56 8.00 0.74
C ALA A 128 -5.59 8.47 -0.71
N ALA A 129 -6.65 9.18 -1.09
CA ALA A 129 -6.69 9.91 -2.34
C ALA A 129 -6.10 11.30 -2.12
N MET A 130 -5.09 11.66 -2.92
CA MET A 130 -4.40 12.95 -2.82
C MET A 130 -4.36 13.68 -4.16
N GLU A 131 -4.28 14.99 -4.09
CA GLU A 131 -4.14 15.87 -5.26
C GLU A 131 -2.86 16.71 -5.12
N ILE A 132 -2.08 16.74 -6.19
CA ILE A 132 -0.85 17.51 -6.34
C ILE A 132 -1.11 18.62 -7.34
N ASP A 133 -0.72 19.86 -7.03
CA ASP A 133 -0.75 20.96 -7.97
C ASP A 133 0.42 20.84 -8.96
N GLY A 134 0.14 20.34 -10.16
CA GLY A 134 1.13 20.15 -11.22
C GLY A 134 1.77 21.45 -11.71
N THR A 135 1.15 22.60 -11.47
CA THR A 135 1.75 23.88 -11.85
C THR A 135 3.04 24.19 -11.06
N CYS A 136 3.21 23.57 -9.90
CA CYS A 136 4.44 23.64 -9.12
C CYS A 136 5.57 22.75 -9.69
N TYR A 137 5.23 21.81 -10.60
CA TYR A 137 6.16 20.80 -11.14
C TYR A 137 6.06 20.74 -12.68
N PRO A 138 6.47 21.80 -13.40
CA PRO A 138 6.32 21.93 -14.85
C PRO A 138 7.16 20.90 -15.61
N ASP A 139 6.82 20.69 -16.88
CA ASP A 139 7.60 19.92 -17.87
C ASP A 139 7.95 18.47 -17.44
N GLY A 140 7.07 17.83 -16.68
CA GLY A 140 7.30 16.47 -16.18
C GLY A 140 8.31 16.38 -15.05
N MET A 141 8.61 17.51 -14.39
CA MET A 141 9.54 17.56 -13.27
C MET A 141 9.15 16.58 -12.18
N ILE A 142 10.11 15.75 -11.75
CA ILE A 142 10.04 14.95 -10.54
C ILE A 142 10.94 15.61 -9.51
N PRO A 143 10.41 16.05 -8.35
CA PRO A 143 11.23 16.67 -7.31
C PRO A 143 12.16 15.63 -6.68
N GLN A 144 13.18 16.12 -5.96
CA GLN A 144 14.06 15.24 -5.20
C GLN A 144 13.27 14.65 -4.02
N ASN A 145 13.29 13.32 -3.91
CA ASN A 145 12.74 12.64 -2.74
C ASN A 145 13.63 12.76 -1.50
N HIS A 146 13.08 12.42 -0.36
CA HIS A 146 13.71 12.51 0.96
C HIS A 146 13.71 11.14 1.66
N GLN A 147 13.79 10.08 0.84
CA GLN A 147 13.72 8.68 1.29
C GLN A 147 14.79 8.36 2.35
N GLU A 148 14.52 7.36 3.15
CA GLU A 148 15.48 6.86 4.14
C GLU A 148 16.72 6.24 3.45
N GLU A 149 17.87 6.22 4.16
CA GLU A 149 19.13 5.67 3.63
C GLU A 149 19.02 4.19 3.20
N SER A 150 18.09 3.46 3.81
CA SER A 150 17.83 2.04 3.49
C SER A 150 16.92 1.82 2.28
N GLU A 151 16.32 2.88 1.75
CA GLU A 151 15.41 2.84 0.62
C GLU A 151 16.12 3.21 -0.67
N ASN A 152 15.66 2.63 -1.77
CA ASN A 152 16.11 2.98 -3.11
C ASN A 152 14.87 3.06 -4.01
N ILE A 153 14.22 4.21 -3.94
CA ILE A 153 12.94 4.48 -4.59
C ILE A 153 13.16 5.30 -5.85
N GLU A 154 12.63 4.83 -6.97
CA GLU A 154 12.52 5.55 -8.22
C GLU A 154 11.07 6.00 -8.41
N VAL A 155 10.87 7.26 -8.80
CA VAL A 155 9.55 7.89 -8.89
C VAL A 155 9.14 8.06 -10.35
N PHE A 156 7.88 7.82 -10.65
CA PHE A 156 7.28 7.98 -11.97
C PHE A 156 6.05 8.87 -11.91
N ARG A 157 5.92 9.74 -12.93
CA ARG A 157 4.67 10.40 -13.28
C ARG A 157 4.09 9.68 -14.49
N VAL A 158 2.92 9.12 -14.34
CA VAL A 158 2.30 8.29 -15.39
C VAL A 158 0.93 8.87 -15.73
N LYS A 159 0.71 9.23 -16.99
CA LYS A 159 -0.62 9.64 -17.44
C LYS A 159 -1.62 8.51 -17.20
N ILE A 160 -2.74 8.83 -16.58
CA ILE A 160 -3.74 7.81 -16.22
C ILE A 160 -4.19 7.02 -17.47
N GLY A 161 -4.31 7.68 -18.62
CA GLY A 161 -4.64 7.00 -19.88
C GLY A 161 -3.55 6.10 -20.44
N GLU A 162 -2.30 6.24 -20.01
CA GLU A 162 -1.13 5.46 -20.47
C GLU A 162 -0.69 4.42 -19.43
N LEU A 163 -1.43 4.27 -18.33
CA LEU A 163 -1.06 3.38 -17.23
C LEU A 163 -0.90 1.92 -17.68
N ALA A 164 -1.73 1.45 -18.60
CA ALA A 164 -1.66 0.08 -19.10
C ALA A 164 -0.37 -0.19 -19.92
N GLU A 165 0.05 0.77 -20.74
CA GLU A 165 1.30 0.70 -21.50
C GLU A 165 2.51 0.76 -20.57
N PHE A 166 2.48 1.64 -19.57
CA PHE A 166 3.52 1.74 -18.55
C PHE A 166 3.69 0.42 -17.81
N VAL A 167 2.59 -0.19 -17.36
CA VAL A 167 2.63 -1.48 -16.64
C VAL A 167 3.27 -2.57 -17.52
N LYS A 168 2.88 -2.67 -18.79
CA LYS A 168 3.49 -3.64 -19.73
C LYS A 168 4.99 -3.41 -19.93
N ALA A 169 5.43 -2.16 -19.97
CA ALA A 169 6.86 -1.84 -20.08
C ALA A 169 7.61 -2.30 -18.81
N MET A 170 7.07 -2.06 -17.62
CA MET A 170 7.67 -2.49 -16.36
C MET A 170 7.71 -4.02 -16.22
N GLU A 171 6.67 -4.72 -16.66
CA GLU A 171 6.66 -6.19 -16.71
C GLU A 171 7.75 -6.74 -17.66
N ALA A 172 7.99 -6.08 -18.79
CA ALA A 172 9.06 -6.45 -19.73
C ALA A 172 10.47 -6.24 -19.12
N GLU A 173 10.62 -5.36 -18.13
CA GLU A 173 11.82 -5.17 -17.33
C GLU A 173 11.91 -6.13 -16.10
N ASP A 174 11.09 -7.16 -16.05
CA ASP A 174 10.98 -8.12 -14.91
C ASP A 174 10.56 -7.47 -13.58
N CYS A 175 9.90 -6.33 -13.61
CA CYS A 175 9.30 -5.74 -12.41
C CYS A 175 8.00 -6.48 -12.02
N GLY A 176 7.79 -6.66 -10.73
CA GLY A 176 6.48 -7.03 -10.21
C GLY A 176 5.57 -5.81 -10.15
N ILE A 177 4.27 -6.03 -10.26
CA ILE A 177 3.25 -4.97 -10.18
C ILE A 177 2.36 -5.22 -8.98
N ASP A 178 2.16 -4.19 -8.16
CA ASP A 178 1.22 -4.29 -7.03
C ASP A 178 -0.21 -4.52 -7.53
N SER A 179 -0.92 -5.42 -6.89
CA SER A 179 -2.29 -5.82 -7.25
C SER A 179 -3.29 -4.65 -7.26
N LYS A 180 -3.02 -3.58 -6.51
CA LYS A 180 -3.85 -2.37 -6.49
C LYS A 180 -3.78 -1.62 -7.82
N ILE A 181 -2.62 -1.63 -8.50
CA ILE A 181 -2.47 -1.05 -9.84
C ILE A 181 -3.29 -1.87 -10.85
N TYR A 182 -3.23 -3.20 -10.80
CA TYR A 182 -4.08 -4.04 -11.65
C TYR A 182 -5.57 -3.85 -11.34
N THR A 183 -5.93 -3.63 -10.07
CA THR A 183 -7.31 -3.31 -9.72
C THR A 183 -7.76 -2.01 -10.39
N ALA A 184 -6.94 -0.95 -10.35
CA ALA A 184 -7.22 0.31 -11.02
C ALA A 184 -7.40 0.14 -12.53
N LEU A 185 -6.50 -0.60 -13.20
CA LEU A 185 -6.60 -0.93 -14.63
C LEU A 185 -7.86 -1.72 -14.97
N THR A 186 -8.25 -2.67 -14.10
CA THR A 186 -9.47 -3.45 -14.30
C THR A 186 -10.71 -2.55 -14.26
N PHE A 187 -10.78 -1.59 -13.32
CA PHE A 187 -11.89 -0.64 -13.28
C PHE A 187 -11.92 0.28 -14.51
N GLN A 188 -10.76 0.73 -15.01
CA GLN A 188 -10.70 1.49 -16.27
C GLN A 188 -11.29 0.71 -17.45
N SER A 189 -11.13 -0.62 -17.49
CA SER A 189 -11.69 -1.47 -18.56
C SER A 189 -13.24 -1.47 -18.56
N PHE A 190 -13.87 -1.10 -17.46
CA PHE A 190 -15.33 -0.94 -17.36
C PHE A 190 -15.80 0.50 -17.66
N GLY A 191 -14.87 1.41 -18.01
CA GLY A 191 -15.19 2.82 -18.29
C GLY A 191 -15.41 3.68 -17.04
N TRP A 192 -14.83 3.27 -15.92
CA TRP A 192 -14.92 3.97 -14.63
C TRP A 192 -13.69 4.86 -14.42
#